data_1718acc8672f93095b9808939df5fb8b
#
_entry.id   1718acc8672f93095b9808939df5fb8b
#
_cell.length_a   1.000
_cell.length_b   1.000
_cell.length_c   1.000
_cell.angle_alpha   90.00
_cell.angle_beta   90.00
_cell.angle_gamma   90.00
#
_symmetry.space_group_name_H-M   'P 1'
#
loop_
_entity.id
_entity.type
_entity.pdbx_description
1 polymer ?
#
loop_
_entity_poly.entity_id
_entity_poly.type
_entity_poly.pdbx_seq_one_letter_code
_entity_poly.pdbx_strand_id
1 'polypeptide(L)'
;MALLPIGVMLAQTDSTRTVKDTKRELRRQRVAKRNLHYNILGGPSYTPDFGFLVGGSALMTFRMNPSDTTQRRSVVPMSIALIFNGGLNLMTKPQLFFKGDRFRIFGTFSYKNTIENFYGIGYGTNKDYPRGEDTSEYRYSGIQVNPWFLFRLGESDFFAGPQVDLNYDKITKPAAGMVKQPSYIAAGGTEHGYTNFSSGLGFLLTYDTRDVPANAYRGTYLDFRGMMYSKAFGGDDNFYRLEIDYRQYKTVGKRKVLAWTVQSKNAFGDVPLTKYVLSGTPFDLRGYYMGQFRDKSSHVMMAEYRQMINTDKSTWIKKMLNHIGYVAWGGCGFMGPTPGKIEGVLPNLGVGLRIEVQPRMNVRLDLGRDMVNKQNLFYFNMTEAF
;
A
#
# COMPACT_ATOMS: atom_id res chain seq x y z
N MET A 1 -70.19 12.33 -30.62
CA MET A 1 -69.10 11.40 -30.63
C MET A 1 -67.81 12.20 -30.41
N ALA A 2 -67.30 12.23 -29.19
CA ALA A 2 -66.29 13.17 -28.78
C ALA A 2 -64.91 12.42 -28.67
N LEU A 3 -63.93 12.90 -29.40
CA LEU A 3 -62.52 12.49 -29.28
C LEU A 3 -61.88 13.41 -28.23
N LEU A 4 -61.50 12.85 -27.11
CA LEU A 4 -60.66 13.49 -26.07
C LEU A 4 -59.15 13.27 -26.36
N PRO A 5 -58.29 14.24 -26.05
CA PRO A 5 -56.92 14.29 -26.55
C PRO A 5 -55.94 13.46 -25.67
N ILE A 6 -55.14 12.65 -26.36
CA ILE A 6 -54.03 11.86 -25.80
C ILE A 6 -52.76 12.73 -25.51
N GLY A 7 -52.90 14.06 -25.55
CA GLY A 7 -51.73 14.97 -25.49
C GLY A 7 -51.21 15.33 -24.09
N VAL A 8 -51.93 15.02 -22.99
CA VAL A 8 -51.54 15.57 -21.65
C VAL A 8 -50.62 14.68 -20.85
N MET A 9 -50.46 13.39 -21.18
CA MET A 9 -49.65 12.46 -20.37
C MET A 9 -48.17 12.42 -20.72
N LEU A 10 -47.78 12.88 -21.92
CA LEU A 10 -46.35 12.94 -22.32
C LEU A 10 -45.63 14.21 -21.82
N ALA A 11 -46.35 15.30 -21.58
CA ALA A 11 -45.76 16.55 -21.10
C ALA A 11 -45.37 16.52 -19.61
N GLN A 12 -46.05 15.72 -18.78
CA GLN A 12 -45.72 15.62 -17.36
C GLN A 12 -44.46 14.75 -17.08
N THR A 13 -44.19 13.75 -17.92
CA THR A 13 -42.96 12.90 -17.78
C THR A 13 -41.70 13.64 -18.22
N ASP A 14 -41.78 14.50 -19.23
CA ASP A 14 -40.64 15.28 -19.71
C ASP A 14 -40.26 16.41 -18.72
N SER A 15 -41.27 17.09 -18.14
CA SER A 15 -41.01 18.17 -17.17
C SER A 15 -40.35 17.66 -15.87
N THR A 16 -40.76 16.49 -15.38
CA THR A 16 -40.19 15.88 -14.18
C THR A 16 -38.77 15.36 -14.42
N ARG A 17 -38.46 14.89 -15.64
CA ARG A 17 -37.14 14.46 -16.06
C ARG A 17 -36.17 15.64 -16.14
N THR A 18 -36.61 16.74 -16.77
CA THR A 18 -35.84 18.00 -16.89
C THR A 18 -35.56 18.62 -15.51
N VAL A 19 -36.56 18.64 -14.61
CA VAL A 19 -36.37 19.17 -13.23
C VAL A 19 -35.41 18.32 -12.41
N LYS A 20 -35.47 16.99 -12.54
CA LYS A 20 -34.48 16.08 -11.87
C LYS A 20 -33.08 16.29 -12.42
N ASP A 21 -32.91 16.44 -13.72
CA ASP A 21 -31.64 16.66 -14.37
C ASP A 21 -31.05 18.02 -13.99
N THR A 22 -31.86 19.07 -13.95
CA THR A 22 -31.45 20.42 -13.49
C THR A 22 -31.05 20.41 -12.01
N LYS A 23 -31.79 19.73 -11.12
CA LYS A 23 -31.44 19.57 -9.71
C LYS A 23 -30.12 18.79 -9.55
N ARG A 24 -29.91 17.77 -10.39
CA ARG A 24 -28.68 16.96 -10.39
C ARG A 24 -27.48 17.78 -10.85
N GLU A 25 -27.69 18.63 -11.83
CA GLU A 25 -26.68 19.55 -12.39
C GLU A 25 -26.31 20.66 -11.41
N LEU A 26 -27.29 21.31 -10.78
CA LEU A 26 -27.08 22.29 -9.72
C LEU A 26 -26.37 21.68 -8.51
N ARG A 27 -26.70 20.44 -8.14
CA ARG A 27 -25.99 19.72 -7.08
C ARG A 27 -24.54 19.44 -7.47
N ARG A 28 -24.28 19.03 -8.73
CA ARG A 28 -22.91 18.84 -9.27
C ARG A 28 -22.12 20.14 -9.24
N GLN A 29 -22.73 21.25 -9.66
CA GLN A 29 -22.08 22.57 -9.64
C GLN A 29 -21.78 23.05 -8.21
N ARG A 30 -22.69 22.84 -7.25
CA ARG A 30 -22.46 23.14 -5.82
C ARG A 30 -21.33 22.28 -5.23
N VAL A 31 -21.27 20.99 -5.58
CA VAL A 31 -20.21 20.10 -5.16
C VAL A 31 -18.88 20.52 -5.80
N ALA A 32 -18.87 20.87 -7.08
CA ALA A 32 -17.66 21.34 -7.77
C ALA A 32 -17.07 22.64 -7.19
N LYS A 33 -17.92 23.52 -6.64
CA LYS A 33 -17.50 24.77 -5.98
C LYS A 33 -16.92 24.55 -4.55
N ARG A 34 -17.15 23.38 -3.93
CA ARG A 34 -16.59 23.11 -2.60
C ARG A 34 -15.09 22.86 -2.71
N ASN A 35 -14.33 23.46 -1.82
CA ASN A 35 -12.90 23.16 -1.72
C ASN A 35 -12.64 21.73 -1.24
N LEU A 36 -13.44 21.25 -0.28
CA LEU A 36 -13.31 19.91 0.31
C LEU A 36 -14.19 18.91 -0.44
N HIS A 37 -13.57 17.84 -0.95
CA HIS A 37 -14.26 16.67 -1.49
C HIS A 37 -13.82 15.43 -0.69
N TYR A 38 -14.74 14.50 -0.49
CA TYR A 38 -14.44 13.21 0.09
C TYR A 38 -15.18 12.10 -0.66
N ASN A 39 -14.51 10.97 -0.81
CA ASN A 39 -15.05 9.73 -1.35
C ASN A 39 -14.84 8.65 -0.31
N ILE A 40 -15.88 7.86 -0.04
CA ILE A 40 -15.82 6.74 0.88
C ILE A 40 -16.05 5.47 0.08
N LEU A 41 -15.21 4.48 0.31
CA LEU A 41 -15.29 3.17 -0.28
C LEU A 41 -15.06 2.14 0.81
N GLY A 42 -15.77 1.03 0.77
CA GLY A 42 -15.57 -0.06 1.72
C GLY A 42 -16.09 -1.36 1.17
N GLY A 43 -15.62 -2.44 1.74
CA GLY A 43 -16.03 -3.78 1.35
C GLY A 43 -15.23 -4.88 2.02
N PRO A 44 -15.61 -6.14 1.75
CA PRO A 44 -14.85 -7.29 2.20
C PRO A 44 -13.50 -7.37 1.47
N SER A 45 -12.51 -7.92 2.14
CA SER A 45 -11.20 -8.24 1.59
C SER A 45 -10.68 -9.53 2.21
N TYR A 46 -9.68 -10.12 1.59
CA TYR A 46 -9.02 -11.32 2.09
C TYR A 46 -7.52 -11.23 1.84
N THR A 47 -6.75 -11.58 2.85
CA THR A 47 -5.32 -11.82 2.72
C THR A 47 -4.95 -13.12 3.43
N PRO A 48 -3.94 -13.87 2.94
CA PRO A 48 -3.51 -15.10 3.56
C PRO A 48 -3.07 -14.94 5.03
N ASP A 49 -2.59 -13.75 5.38
CA ASP A 49 -2.04 -13.46 6.71
C ASP A 49 -3.11 -13.18 7.75
N PHE A 50 -4.18 -12.48 7.34
CA PHE A 50 -5.22 -12.02 8.26
C PHE A 50 -6.56 -12.71 8.04
N GLY A 51 -6.69 -13.56 7.00
CA GLY A 51 -7.95 -14.15 6.61
C GLY A 51 -8.94 -13.11 6.07
N PHE A 52 -10.21 -13.27 6.37
CA PHE A 52 -11.26 -12.32 6.02
C PHE A 52 -11.21 -11.07 6.89
N LEU A 53 -11.43 -9.93 6.25
CA LEU A 53 -11.52 -8.63 6.88
C LEU A 53 -12.56 -7.75 6.19
N VAL A 54 -13.07 -6.76 6.89
CA VAL A 54 -13.87 -5.68 6.30
C VAL A 54 -13.04 -4.41 6.38
N GLY A 55 -12.82 -3.82 5.21
CA GLY A 55 -12.08 -2.57 5.07
C GLY A 55 -12.97 -1.41 4.66
N GLY A 56 -12.60 -0.22 5.13
CA GLY A 56 -13.14 1.04 4.67
C GLY A 56 -12.03 2.01 4.34
N SER A 57 -12.22 2.83 3.33
CA SER A 57 -11.32 3.93 3.01
C SER A 57 -12.10 5.21 2.74
N ALA A 58 -11.57 6.32 3.23
CA ALA A 58 -12.04 7.66 2.93
C ALA A 58 -10.90 8.43 2.27
N LEU A 59 -11.18 9.01 1.11
CA LEU A 59 -10.26 9.87 0.40
C LEU A 59 -10.75 11.31 0.52
N MET A 60 -10.05 12.12 1.27
CA MET A 60 -10.31 13.55 1.40
C MET A 60 -9.39 14.32 0.46
N THR A 61 -9.92 15.26 -0.34
CA THR A 61 -9.14 16.11 -1.23
C THR A 61 -9.55 17.57 -1.12
N PHE A 62 -8.56 18.46 -1.04
CA PHE A 62 -8.77 19.91 -0.92
C PHE A 62 -7.56 20.69 -1.45
N ARG A 63 -7.72 21.98 -1.67
CA ARG A 63 -6.59 22.90 -1.90
C ARG A 63 -6.27 23.64 -0.62
N MET A 64 -4.98 23.80 -0.31
CA MET A 64 -4.52 24.59 0.85
C MET A 64 -4.91 26.05 0.69
N ASN A 65 -4.87 26.58 -0.52
CA ASN A 65 -5.46 27.88 -0.89
C ASN A 65 -6.66 27.66 -1.82
N PRO A 66 -7.90 27.82 -1.35
CA PRO A 66 -9.10 27.62 -2.16
C PRO A 66 -9.21 28.55 -3.38
N SER A 67 -8.62 29.75 -3.31
CA SER A 67 -8.65 30.76 -4.36
C SER A 67 -7.70 30.41 -5.53
N ASP A 68 -6.67 29.61 -5.29
CA ASP A 68 -5.70 29.20 -6.30
C ASP A 68 -6.15 27.94 -7.02
N THR A 69 -6.82 28.12 -8.16
CA THR A 69 -7.31 26.99 -8.97
C THR A 69 -6.20 26.21 -9.66
N THR A 70 -4.99 26.74 -9.74
CA THR A 70 -3.82 26.08 -10.34
C THR A 70 -3.08 25.18 -9.35
N GLN A 71 -3.26 25.43 -8.04
CA GLN A 71 -2.64 24.62 -7.00
C GLN A 71 -3.10 23.18 -7.06
N ARG A 72 -2.15 22.23 -7.00
CA ARG A 72 -2.41 20.80 -6.88
C ARG A 72 -3.25 20.53 -5.61
N ARG A 73 -4.26 19.68 -5.73
CA ARG A 73 -5.09 19.31 -4.57
C ARG A 73 -4.32 18.41 -3.62
N SER A 74 -4.36 18.76 -2.35
CA SER A 74 -3.91 17.90 -1.26
C SER A 74 -4.83 16.70 -1.13
N VAL A 75 -4.27 15.56 -0.75
CA VAL A 75 -4.95 14.28 -0.69
C VAL A 75 -4.67 13.64 0.67
N VAL A 76 -5.72 13.26 1.40
CA VAL A 76 -5.60 12.56 2.68
C VAL A 76 -6.38 11.25 2.59
N PRO A 77 -5.73 10.16 2.16
CA PRO A 77 -6.31 8.83 2.23
C PRO A 77 -6.30 8.35 3.68
N MET A 78 -7.45 7.90 4.15
CA MET A 78 -7.62 7.25 5.45
C MET A 78 -8.15 5.84 5.22
N SER A 79 -7.66 4.87 5.93
CA SER A 79 -8.14 3.49 5.85
C SER A 79 -8.34 2.89 7.23
N ILE A 80 -9.37 2.05 7.34
CA ILE A 80 -9.65 1.20 8.48
C ILE A 80 -9.83 -0.23 7.98
N ALA A 81 -9.25 -1.20 8.68
CA ALA A 81 -9.50 -2.60 8.45
C ALA A 81 -9.81 -3.29 9.78
N LEU A 82 -10.96 -3.94 9.82
CA LEU A 82 -11.41 -4.80 10.91
C LEU A 82 -11.18 -6.25 10.47
N ILE A 83 -10.37 -6.96 11.22
CA ILE A 83 -9.98 -8.34 10.94
C ILE A 83 -10.81 -9.25 11.83
N PHE A 84 -11.44 -10.28 11.27
CA PHE A 84 -12.41 -11.10 12.01
C PHE A 84 -11.80 -11.88 13.19
N ASN A 85 -10.50 -12.13 13.19
CA ASN A 85 -9.80 -12.73 14.34
C ASN A 85 -9.47 -11.72 15.45
N GLY A 86 -10.11 -10.54 15.46
CA GLY A 86 -9.96 -9.52 16.50
C GLY A 86 -8.84 -8.51 16.24
N GLY A 87 -8.55 -8.20 14.98
CA GLY A 87 -7.57 -7.20 14.59
C GLY A 87 -8.18 -5.87 14.15
N LEU A 88 -7.43 -4.79 14.37
CA LEU A 88 -7.73 -3.43 13.89
C LEU A 88 -6.49 -2.82 13.26
N ASN A 89 -6.65 -2.27 12.07
CA ASN A 89 -5.61 -1.49 11.41
C ASN A 89 -6.20 -0.14 10.95
N LEU A 90 -5.62 0.95 11.42
CA LEU A 90 -5.93 2.32 11.02
C LEU A 90 -4.71 2.92 10.36
N MET A 91 -4.87 3.56 9.21
CA MET A 91 -3.76 4.21 8.53
C MET A 91 -4.23 5.45 7.76
N THR A 92 -3.41 6.49 7.79
CA THR A 92 -3.54 7.63 6.89
C THR A 92 -2.18 7.99 6.30
N LYS A 93 -2.19 8.38 5.01
CA LYS A 93 -0.99 8.80 4.27
C LYS A 93 -1.24 10.18 3.63
N PRO A 94 -1.29 11.26 4.42
CA PRO A 94 -1.53 12.60 3.90
C PRO A 94 -0.45 13.02 2.90
N GLN A 95 -0.90 13.72 1.86
CA GLN A 95 -0.09 14.37 0.85
C GLN A 95 -0.58 15.80 0.68
N LEU A 96 0.07 16.74 1.38
CA LEU A 96 -0.28 18.14 1.39
C LEU A 96 0.62 18.89 0.42
N PHE A 97 -0.01 19.59 -0.53
CA PHE A 97 0.68 20.37 -1.56
C PHE A 97 0.49 21.87 -1.29
N PHE A 98 1.59 22.61 -1.25
CA PHE A 98 1.59 24.05 -1.01
C PHE A 98 1.78 24.84 -2.30
N LYS A 99 1.74 26.16 -2.21
CA LYS A 99 1.77 27.09 -3.36
C LYS A 99 2.94 26.79 -4.30
N GLY A 100 2.64 26.71 -5.59
CA GLY A 100 3.63 26.46 -6.64
C GLY A 100 4.27 25.07 -6.60
N ASP A 101 3.73 24.16 -5.78
CA ASP A 101 4.28 22.81 -5.57
C ASP A 101 5.78 22.80 -5.19
N ARG A 102 6.24 23.89 -4.53
CA ARG A 102 7.64 24.01 -4.07
C ARG A 102 7.90 23.30 -2.74
N PHE A 103 6.85 23.13 -1.95
CA PHE A 103 6.89 22.44 -0.65
C PHE A 103 5.74 21.47 -0.53
N ARG A 104 6.03 20.30 0.02
CA ARG A 104 5.05 19.23 0.30
C ARG A 104 5.25 18.71 1.72
N ILE A 105 4.16 18.40 2.40
CA ILE A 105 4.20 17.61 3.63
C ILE A 105 3.48 16.30 3.35
N PHE A 106 4.23 15.22 3.37
CA PHE A 106 3.70 13.87 3.26
C PHE A 106 3.90 13.13 4.58
N GLY A 107 3.38 11.95 4.71
CA GLY A 107 3.65 11.15 5.89
C GLY A 107 2.87 9.86 5.94
N THR A 108 3.16 9.07 6.96
CA THR A 108 2.41 7.88 7.34
C THR A 108 2.09 7.97 8.82
N PHE A 109 0.81 7.82 9.15
CA PHE A 109 0.33 7.73 10.52
C PHE A 109 -0.50 6.46 10.61
N SER A 110 -0.15 5.56 11.51
CA SER A 110 -0.84 4.28 11.62
C SER A 110 -0.96 3.81 13.06
N TYR A 111 -2.05 3.12 13.32
CA TYR A 111 -2.25 2.28 14.49
C TYR A 111 -2.60 0.88 14.00
N LYS A 112 -1.92 -0.12 14.53
CA LYS A 112 -2.12 -1.51 14.19
C LYS A 112 -2.24 -2.34 15.46
N ASN A 113 -3.21 -3.23 15.51
CA ASN A 113 -3.36 -4.24 16.55
C ASN A 113 -3.87 -5.52 15.88
N THR A 114 -2.98 -6.48 15.64
CA THR A 114 -3.27 -7.67 14.83
C THR A 114 -2.58 -8.89 15.38
N ILE A 115 -3.06 -10.07 15.01
CA ILE A 115 -2.31 -11.31 15.17
C ILE A 115 -1.35 -11.42 13.99
N GLU A 116 -0.09 -11.70 14.28
CA GLU A 116 0.99 -11.87 13.31
C GLU A 116 1.78 -13.13 13.60
N ASN A 117 2.69 -13.48 12.69
CA ASN A 117 3.53 -14.66 12.80
C ASN A 117 5.00 -14.29 12.78
N PHE A 118 5.79 -14.93 13.67
CA PHE A 118 7.23 -14.82 13.73
C PHE A 118 7.86 -16.14 13.32
N TYR A 119 8.58 -16.13 12.22
CA TYR A 119 9.23 -17.31 11.65
C TYR A 119 10.73 -17.36 11.96
N GLY A 120 11.21 -16.53 12.92
CA GLY A 120 12.62 -16.37 13.23
C GLY A 120 13.29 -15.25 12.42
N ILE A 121 14.61 -15.20 12.50
CA ILE A 121 15.48 -14.27 11.78
C ILE A 121 16.49 -15.09 10.95
N GLY A 122 16.71 -14.67 9.69
CA GLY A 122 17.58 -15.33 8.74
C GLY A 122 16.89 -16.40 7.89
N TYR A 123 17.33 -16.55 6.64
CA TYR A 123 16.68 -17.40 5.64
C TYR A 123 16.53 -18.87 6.09
N GLY A 124 17.59 -19.45 6.65
CA GLY A 124 17.59 -20.86 7.07
C GLY A 124 16.50 -21.17 8.09
N THR A 125 16.33 -20.26 9.08
CA THR A 125 15.29 -20.40 10.11
C THR A 125 13.90 -20.13 9.52
N ASN A 126 13.76 -19.07 8.74
CA ASN A 126 12.46 -18.63 8.21
C ASN A 126 11.82 -19.66 7.28
N LYS A 127 12.63 -20.35 6.48
CA LYS A 127 12.17 -21.28 5.44
C LYS A 127 11.38 -22.45 6.04
N ASP A 128 11.87 -23.01 7.13
CA ASP A 128 11.37 -24.29 7.67
C ASP A 128 10.51 -24.11 8.93
N TYR A 129 10.38 -22.87 9.44
CA TYR A 129 9.64 -22.63 10.67
C TYR A 129 8.12 -22.72 10.46
N PRO A 130 7.41 -23.56 11.22
CA PRO A 130 5.98 -23.79 11.00
C PRO A 130 5.14 -22.60 11.44
N ARG A 131 4.09 -22.31 10.65
CA ARG A 131 3.06 -21.35 11.03
C ARG A 131 2.00 -22.03 11.89
N GLY A 132 1.61 -21.39 12.99
CA GLY A 132 0.53 -21.88 13.85
C GLY A 132 0.41 -21.11 15.15
N GLU A 133 -0.75 -21.31 15.81
CA GLU A 133 -1.12 -20.64 17.06
C GLU A 133 -0.10 -20.93 18.18
N ASP A 134 0.34 -22.18 18.33
CA ASP A 134 1.29 -22.58 19.36
C ASP A 134 2.76 -22.40 18.95
N THR A 135 3.02 -22.08 17.67
CA THR A 135 4.39 -22.05 17.13
C THR A 135 4.90 -20.64 16.84
N SER A 136 4.17 -19.86 16.06
CA SER A 136 4.66 -18.61 15.49
C SER A 136 3.79 -17.39 15.79
N GLU A 137 2.56 -17.58 16.27
CA GLU A 137 1.63 -16.47 16.46
C GLU A 137 2.00 -15.59 17.65
N TYR A 138 1.74 -14.31 17.50
CA TYR A 138 1.84 -13.30 18.57
C TYR A 138 0.84 -12.17 18.29
N ARG A 139 0.47 -11.44 19.33
CA ARG A 139 -0.30 -10.22 19.16
C ARG A 139 0.63 -9.03 19.06
N TYR A 140 0.54 -8.33 17.94
CA TYR A 140 1.27 -7.09 17.69
C TYR A 140 0.36 -5.89 17.90
N SER A 141 0.87 -4.88 18.59
CA SER A 141 0.28 -3.53 18.65
C SER A 141 1.34 -2.50 18.34
N GLY A 142 1.04 -1.55 17.45
CA GLY A 142 2.02 -0.53 17.07
C GLY A 142 1.36 0.78 16.69
N ILE A 143 2.10 1.86 16.97
CA ILE A 143 1.76 3.23 16.54
C ILE A 143 2.95 3.76 15.76
N GLN A 144 2.70 4.31 14.58
CA GLN A 144 3.71 5.00 13.78
C GLN A 144 3.29 6.43 13.46
N VAL A 145 4.22 7.35 13.61
CA VAL A 145 4.12 8.76 13.21
C VAL A 145 5.36 9.09 12.38
N ASN A 146 5.18 9.25 11.07
CA ASN A 146 6.30 9.44 10.14
C ASN A 146 5.99 10.57 9.15
N PRO A 147 6.16 11.87 9.51
CA PRO A 147 6.04 13.00 8.60
C PRO A 147 7.31 13.22 7.77
N TRP A 148 7.12 13.68 6.52
CA TRP A 148 8.15 14.01 5.55
C TRP A 148 7.96 15.45 5.08
N PHE A 149 9.02 16.25 5.09
CA PHE A 149 9.03 17.64 4.67
C PHE A 149 9.88 17.77 3.39
N LEU A 150 9.21 17.90 2.26
CA LEU A 150 9.81 17.78 0.93
C LEU A 150 9.88 19.15 0.25
N PHE A 151 11.07 19.54 -0.13
CA PHE A 151 11.35 20.76 -0.87
C PHE A 151 11.73 20.44 -2.31
N ARG A 152 11.15 21.15 -3.27
CA ARG A 152 11.47 20.97 -4.69
C ARG A 152 12.88 21.41 -4.98
N LEU A 153 13.63 20.63 -5.73
CA LEU A 153 14.98 20.96 -6.15
C LEU A 153 14.94 21.71 -7.49
N GLY A 154 15.02 23.03 -7.43
CA GLY A 154 14.88 23.89 -8.61
C GLY A 154 13.52 23.76 -9.28
N GLU A 155 13.48 23.67 -10.60
CA GLU A 155 12.27 23.44 -11.41
C GLU A 155 12.11 21.96 -11.83
N SER A 156 12.88 21.04 -11.20
CA SER A 156 12.84 19.62 -11.52
C SER A 156 11.67 18.92 -10.82
N ASP A 157 11.44 17.63 -11.15
CA ASP A 157 10.49 16.75 -10.44
C ASP A 157 11.12 16.04 -9.24
N PHE A 158 12.35 16.43 -8.83
CA PHE A 158 13.00 15.97 -7.63
C PHE A 158 12.56 16.79 -6.42
N PHE A 159 12.29 16.07 -5.33
CA PHE A 159 12.00 16.64 -4.03
C PHE A 159 12.90 15.99 -2.99
N ALA A 160 13.41 16.78 -2.07
CA ALA A 160 14.25 16.28 -1.00
C ALA A 160 13.94 17.00 0.31
N GLY A 161 14.25 16.35 1.42
CA GLY A 161 14.11 16.96 2.72
C GLY A 161 14.13 16.02 3.90
N PRO A 162 13.99 16.56 5.11
CA PRO A 162 14.03 15.77 6.34
C PRO A 162 12.75 14.97 6.55
N GLN A 163 12.91 13.87 7.28
CA GLN A 163 11.81 13.07 7.80
C GLN A 163 12.05 12.72 9.26
N VAL A 164 10.95 12.51 9.98
CA VAL A 164 10.92 12.00 11.35
C VAL A 164 10.19 10.67 11.34
N ASP A 165 10.62 9.69 12.12
CA ASP A 165 9.92 8.42 12.27
C ASP A 165 9.90 8.01 13.74
N LEU A 166 8.71 8.03 14.32
CA LEU A 166 8.44 7.63 15.68
C LEU A 166 7.58 6.36 15.66
N ASN A 167 8.08 5.30 16.26
CA ASN A 167 7.39 4.01 16.31
C ASN A 167 7.39 3.47 17.73
N TYR A 168 6.20 3.15 18.21
CA TYR A 168 6.00 2.35 19.41
C TYR A 168 5.47 0.97 19.00
N ASP A 169 6.21 -0.07 19.31
CA ASP A 169 5.90 -1.44 18.96
C ASP A 169 5.77 -2.30 20.22
N LYS A 170 4.74 -3.11 20.29
CA LYS A 170 4.50 -4.04 21.41
C LYS A 170 4.06 -5.40 20.88
N ILE A 171 4.78 -6.42 21.29
CA ILE A 171 4.45 -7.84 21.12
C ILE A 171 3.89 -8.35 22.44
N THR A 172 2.76 -9.01 22.40
CA THR A 172 2.13 -9.68 23.55
C THR A 172 1.66 -11.06 23.14
N LYS A 173 1.45 -11.94 24.11
CA LYS A 173 0.98 -13.31 23.91
C LYS A 173 1.81 -14.04 22.84
N PRO A 174 3.15 -14.08 22.94
CA PRO A 174 3.96 -14.86 22.02
C PRO A 174 3.64 -16.36 22.19
N ALA A 175 3.55 -17.07 21.08
CA ALA A 175 3.36 -18.53 21.08
C ALA A 175 4.50 -19.26 21.82
N ALA A 176 4.22 -20.41 22.41
CA ALA A 176 5.20 -21.20 23.14
C ALA A 176 6.42 -21.59 22.27
N GLY A 177 6.20 -21.85 20.97
CA GLY A 177 7.27 -22.09 19.99
C GLY A 177 8.14 -20.85 19.76
N MET A 178 7.51 -19.68 19.63
CA MET A 178 8.21 -18.41 19.44
C MET A 178 9.13 -18.08 20.63
N VAL A 179 8.66 -18.27 21.86
CA VAL A 179 9.45 -18.01 23.08
C VAL A 179 10.72 -18.86 23.16
N LYS A 180 10.69 -20.06 22.58
CA LYS A 180 11.84 -20.98 22.55
C LYS A 180 12.82 -20.70 21.40
N GLN A 181 12.46 -19.81 20.49
CA GLN A 181 13.32 -19.50 19.34
C GLN A 181 14.57 -18.73 19.74
N PRO A 182 15.79 -19.21 19.41
CA PRO A 182 17.03 -18.52 19.74
C PRO A 182 17.10 -17.09 19.21
N SER A 183 16.59 -16.85 17.98
CA SER A 183 16.59 -15.53 17.36
C SER A 183 15.62 -14.55 18.05
N TYR A 184 14.51 -15.03 18.61
CA TYR A 184 13.58 -14.22 19.40
C TYR A 184 14.23 -13.79 20.73
N ILE A 185 14.85 -14.74 21.43
CA ILE A 185 15.54 -14.51 22.72
C ILE A 185 16.72 -13.56 22.51
N ALA A 186 17.54 -13.81 21.49
CA ALA A 186 18.71 -12.97 21.16
C ALA A 186 18.33 -11.53 20.81
N ALA A 187 17.15 -11.30 20.27
CA ALA A 187 16.61 -9.98 19.98
C ALA A 187 15.89 -9.32 21.17
N GLY A 188 15.97 -9.89 22.38
CA GLY A 188 15.38 -9.35 23.60
C GLY A 188 13.92 -9.75 23.87
N GLY A 189 13.39 -10.72 23.11
CA GLY A 189 12.05 -11.25 23.34
C GLY A 189 11.96 -12.13 24.58
N THR A 190 10.85 -12.05 25.30
CA THR A 190 10.59 -12.81 26.54
C THR A 190 9.26 -13.54 26.46
N GLU A 191 8.94 -14.39 27.43
CA GLU A 191 7.61 -15.03 27.56
C GLU A 191 6.46 -14.03 27.78
N HIS A 192 6.77 -12.84 28.30
CA HIS A 192 5.81 -11.75 28.48
C HIS A 192 5.65 -10.88 27.22
N GLY A 193 6.49 -11.10 26.20
CA GLY A 193 6.50 -10.36 24.95
C GLY A 193 7.73 -9.48 24.76
N TYR A 194 7.55 -8.41 24.01
CA TYR A 194 8.60 -7.45 23.64
C TYR A 194 8.00 -6.07 23.44
N THR A 195 8.71 -5.04 23.86
CA THR A 195 8.31 -3.64 23.65
C THR A 195 9.51 -2.83 23.20
N ASN A 196 9.29 -1.93 22.24
CA ASN A 196 10.36 -1.07 21.73
C ASN A 196 9.79 0.28 21.30
N PHE A 197 10.52 1.35 21.59
CA PHE A 197 10.29 2.67 21.04
C PHE A 197 11.46 3.09 20.16
N SER A 198 11.19 3.28 18.88
CA SER A 198 12.19 3.75 17.91
C SER A 198 11.91 5.20 17.55
N SER A 199 12.88 6.07 17.78
CA SER A 199 12.84 7.49 17.40
C SER A 199 13.97 7.79 16.43
N GLY A 200 13.62 8.24 15.23
CA GLY A 200 14.56 8.46 14.13
C GLY A 200 14.37 9.76 13.40
N LEU A 201 15.50 10.29 12.95
CA LEU A 201 15.61 11.41 12.03
C LEU A 201 16.27 10.94 10.74
N GLY A 202 15.85 11.48 9.62
CA GLY A 202 16.40 11.05 8.34
C GLY A 202 16.22 12.05 7.23
N PHE A 203 16.64 11.61 6.07
CA PHE A 203 16.58 12.37 4.84
C PHE A 203 15.96 11.53 3.73
N LEU A 204 15.17 12.18 2.89
CA LEU A 204 14.44 11.59 1.78
C LEU A 204 14.72 12.37 0.51
N LEU A 205 15.01 11.66 -0.59
CA LEU A 205 15.04 12.15 -1.95
C LEU A 205 14.03 11.37 -2.79
N THR A 206 13.09 12.04 -3.44
CA THR A 206 12.07 11.39 -4.27
C THR A 206 11.93 12.07 -5.62
N TYR A 207 11.64 11.25 -6.65
CA TYR A 207 11.31 11.66 -8.00
C TYR A 207 10.07 10.90 -8.45
N ASP A 208 9.00 11.60 -8.85
CA ASP A 208 7.72 10.96 -9.21
C ASP A 208 7.09 11.64 -10.42
N THR A 209 7.20 11.00 -11.57
CA THR A 209 6.59 11.40 -12.85
C THR A 209 5.44 10.47 -13.28
N ARG A 210 4.94 9.63 -12.39
CA ARG A 210 3.81 8.74 -12.68
C ARG A 210 2.57 9.53 -13.03
N ASP A 211 1.86 9.09 -14.05
CA ASP A 211 0.61 9.71 -14.49
C ASP A 211 -0.51 9.56 -13.44
N VAL A 212 -0.66 8.38 -12.84
CA VAL A 212 -1.58 8.10 -11.72
C VAL A 212 -0.89 7.16 -10.73
N PRO A 213 -0.45 7.62 -9.55
CA PRO A 213 0.32 6.80 -8.60
C PRO A 213 -0.35 5.48 -8.19
N ALA A 214 -1.68 5.43 -8.09
CA ALA A 214 -2.42 4.23 -7.69
C ALA A 214 -2.52 3.14 -8.77
N ASN A 215 -2.37 3.53 -10.07
CA ASN A 215 -2.39 2.62 -11.21
C ASN A 215 -1.70 3.31 -12.39
N ALA A 216 -0.38 3.35 -12.34
CA ALA A 216 0.44 4.04 -13.32
C ALA A 216 0.51 3.25 -14.64
N TYR A 217 0.35 3.97 -15.75
CA TYR A 217 0.55 3.44 -17.09
C TYR A 217 1.88 3.90 -17.68
N ARG A 218 2.40 5.03 -17.21
CA ARG A 218 3.70 5.59 -17.63
C ARG A 218 4.32 6.41 -16.52
N GLY A 219 5.62 6.60 -16.62
CA GLY A 219 6.40 7.41 -15.69
C GLY A 219 7.33 6.58 -14.82
N THR A 220 8.09 7.29 -14.02
CA THR A 220 9.11 6.74 -13.13
C THR A 220 8.83 7.19 -11.70
N TYR A 221 9.09 6.32 -10.77
CA TYR A 221 9.16 6.64 -9.35
C TYR A 221 10.52 6.20 -8.82
N LEU A 222 11.20 7.10 -8.11
CA LEU A 222 12.41 6.81 -7.37
C LEU A 222 12.27 7.43 -5.98
N ASP A 223 12.56 6.64 -4.96
CA ASP A 223 12.57 7.06 -3.56
C ASP A 223 13.84 6.51 -2.90
N PHE A 224 14.60 7.41 -2.31
CA PHE A 224 15.79 7.09 -1.53
C PHE A 224 15.63 7.65 -0.13
N ARG A 225 15.78 6.81 0.89
CA ARG A 225 15.62 7.17 2.30
C ARG A 225 16.80 6.70 3.11
N GLY A 226 17.36 7.61 3.88
CA GLY A 226 18.29 7.31 4.94
C GLY A 226 17.73 7.71 6.29
N MET A 227 17.70 6.80 7.26
CA MET A 227 17.19 7.04 8.61
C MET A 227 18.23 6.64 9.65
N MET A 228 18.40 7.48 10.64
CA MET A 228 19.17 7.20 11.85
C MET A 228 18.24 7.19 13.06
N TYR A 229 18.18 6.08 13.76
CA TYR A 229 17.48 5.93 15.03
C TYR A 229 18.47 5.93 16.17
N SER A 230 18.16 6.62 17.26
CA SER A 230 19.11 6.78 18.33
C SER A 230 18.47 6.98 19.69
N LYS A 231 19.15 6.47 20.72
CA LYS A 231 18.87 6.75 22.13
C LYS A 231 18.95 8.26 22.43
N ALA A 232 19.81 8.99 21.71
CA ALA A 232 19.89 10.45 21.82
C ALA A 232 18.62 11.18 21.38
N PHE A 233 17.78 10.55 20.57
CA PHE A 233 16.46 11.07 20.16
C PHE A 233 15.30 10.49 21.03
N GLY A 234 15.63 9.83 22.14
CA GLY A 234 14.67 9.21 23.05
C GLY A 234 14.22 7.80 22.64
N GLY A 235 14.85 7.17 21.67
CA GLY A 235 14.62 5.77 21.30
C GLY A 235 15.32 4.78 22.22
N ASP A 236 14.97 3.49 22.09
CA ASP A 236 15.56 2.41 22.90
C ASP A 236 16.87 1.87 22.29
N ASP A 237 17.09 2.02 20.97
CA ASP A 237 18.20 1.41 20.25
C ASP A 237 18.90 2.39 19.30
N ASN A 238 20.15 2.03 18.93
CA ASN A 238 20.92 2.76 17.93
C ASN A 238 21.04 1.92 16.66
N PHE A 239 20.34 2.33 15.60
CA PHE A 239 20.41 1.64 14.31
C PHE A 239 20.14 2.59 13.15
N TYR A 240 20.45 2.13 11.95
CA TYR A 240 20.26 2.89 10.71
C TYR A 240 19.39 2.09 9.73
N ARG A 241 18.64 2.80 8.89
CA ARG A 241 17.93 2.21 7.74
C ARG A 241 18.30 2.94 6.48
N LEU A 242 18.51 2.18 5.42
CA LEU A 242 18.69 2.67 4.06
C LEU A 242 17.72 1.95 3.15
N GLU A 243 16.88 2.73 2.44
CA GLU A 243 15.87 2.18 1.55
C GLU A 243 15.95 2.85 0.18
N ILE A 244 15.80 2.05 -0.87
CA ILE A 244 15.68 2.48 -2.26
C ILE A 244 14.45 1.80 -2.83
N ASP A 245 13.59 2.56 -3.50
CA ASP A 245 12.44 2.05 -4.25
C ASP A 245 12.41 2.70 -5.64
N TYR A 246 12.75 1.90 -6.65
CA TYR A 246 12.68 2.31 -8.04
C TYR A 246 11.56 1.57 -8.74
N ARG A 247 10.70 2.31 -9.45
CA ARG A 247 9.59 1.77 -10.23
C ARG A 247 9.52 2.45 -11.58
N GLN A 248 9.32 1.66 -12.63
CA GLN A 248 9.15 2.15 -13.99
C GLN A 248 7.88 1.58 -14.60
N TYR A 249 7.18 2.42 -15.35
CA TYR A 249 5.94 2.05 -16.05
C TYR A 249 6.04 2.46 -17.51
N LYS A 250 5.74 1.53 -18.40
CA LYS A 250 5.77 1.76 -19.84
C LYS A 250 4.48 1.26 -20.48
N THR A 251 3.74 2.17 -21.12
CA THR A 251 2.60 1.78 -21.96
C THR A 251 3.13 1.07 -23.21
N VAL A 252 2.78 -0.18 -23.39
CA VAL A 252 3.20 -1.04 -24.52
C VAL A 252 2.08 -1.28 -25.53
N GLY A 253 0.92 -0.66 -25.32
CA GLY A 253 -0.24 -0.72 -26.21
C GLY A 253 -1.46 -0.11 -25.56
N LYS A 254 -2.60 -0.09 -26.26
CA LYS A 254 -3.85 0.47 -25.72
C LYS A 254 -4.29 -0.33 -24.51
N ARG A 255 -4.31 0.33 -23.31
CA ARG A 255 -4.61 -0.27 -22.02
C ARG A 255 -3.68 -1.43 -21.62
N LYS A 256 -2.43 -1.43 -22.12
CA LYS A 256 -1.39 -2.42 -21.83
C LYS A 256 -0.19 -1.73 -21.20
N VAL A 257 0.31 -2.27 -20.10
CA VAL A 257 1.43 -1.71 -19.33
C VAL A 257 2.43 -2.80 -19.02
N LEU A 258 3.70 -2.52 -19.23
CA LEU A 258 4.81 -3.24 -18.63
C LEU A 258 5.33 -2.40 -17.48
N ALA A 259 5.30 -2.96 -16.27
CA ALA A 259 5.77 -2.31 -15.05
C ALA A 259 6.88 -3.16 -14.42
N TRP A 260 7.90 -2.51 -13.83
CA TRP A 260 8.90 -3.22 -13.04
C TRP A 260 9.34 -2.37 -11.86
N THR A 261 9.80 -3.05 -10.83
CA THR A 261 10.32 -2.44 -9.59
C THR A 261 11.60 -3.10 -9.15
N VAL A 262 12.49 -2.30 -8.59
CA VAL A 262 13.69 -2.74 -7.86
C VAL A 262 13.66 -2.04 -6.52
N GLN A 263 13.65 -2.82 -5.45
CA GLN A 263 13.64 -2.32 -4.08
C GLN A 263 14.83 -2.86 -3.31
N SER A 264 15.42 -2.05 -2.46
CA SER A 264 16.46 -2.45 -1.52
C SER A 264 16.15 -1.83 -0.17
N LYS A 265 16.06 -2.65 0.86
CA LYS A 265 15.83 -2.23 2.24
C LYS A 265 16.88 -2.85 3.12
N ASN A 266 17.56 -2.01 3.89
CA ASN A 266 18.69 -2.44 4.71
C ASN A 266 18.61 -1.79 6.10
N ALA A 267 18.95 -2.56 7.11
CA ALA A 267 19.05 -2.12 8.49
C ALA A 267 20.43 -2.49 9.05
N PHE A 268 21.04 -1.60 9.82
CA PHE A 268 22.39 -1.73 10.34
C PHE A 268 22.43 -1.35 11.82
N GLY A 269 23.35 -1.93 12.58
CA GLY A 269 23.50 -1.65 14.01
C GLY A 269 22.63 -2.55 14.89
N ASP A 270 22.20 -2.01 16.02
CA ASP A 270 21.38 -2.73 17.02
C ASP A 270 19.91 -2.70 16.63
N VAL A 271 19.58 -3.46 15.57
CA VAL A 271 18.25 -3.48 14.98
C VAL A 271 17.26 -4.17 15.93
N PRO A 272 16.22 -3.47 16.44
CA PRO A 272 15.21 -4.08 17.29
C PRO A 272 14.37 -5.12 16.54
N LEU A 273 13.82 -6.09 17.28
CA LEU A 273 13.07 -7.24 16.73
C LEU A 273 12.00 -6.85 15.70
N THR A 274 11.28 -5.76 15.97
CA THR A 274 10.17 -5.27 15.13
C THR A 274 10.64 -4.44 13.93
N LYS A 275 11.94 -4.12 13.83
CA LYS A 275 12.51 -3.27 12.77
C LYS A 275 13.36 -4.01 11.74
N TYR A 276 13.49 -5.33 11.89
CA TYR A 276 14.07 -6.15 10.82
C TYR A 276 13.30 -5.96 9.50
N VAL A 277 14.00 -6.11 8.40
CA VAL A 277 13.38 -6.01 7.07
C VAL A 277 12.56 -7.27 6.81
N LEU A 278 11.30 -7.06 6.46
CA LEU A 278 10.35 -8.12 6.13
C LEU A 278 10.26 -8.28 4.61
N SER A 279 10.21 -9.52 4.14
CA SER A 279 9.93 -9.90 2.76
C SER A 279 8.68 -10.77 2.68
N GLY A 280 7.91 -10.64 1.59
CA GLY A 280 6.62 -11.29 1.42
C GLY A 280 5.48 -10.39 1.91
N THR A 281 4.87 -9.68 0.96
CA THR A 281 3.67 -8.87 1.19
C THR A 281 2.75 -8.95 -0.03
N PRO A 282 1.48 -8.55 0.07
CA PRO A 282 0.61 -8.42 -1.10
C PRO A 282 1.09 -7.40 -2.16
N PHE A 283 2.16 -6.65 -1.88
CA PHE A 283 2.66 -5.54 -2.69
C PHE A 283 4.08 -5.76 -3.23
N ASP A 284 4.77 -6.81 -2.78
CA ASP A 284 6.10 -7.18 -3.27
C ASP A 284 6.15 -8.66 -3.68
N LEU A 285 6.71 -9.56 -2.88
CA LEU A 285 6.86 -10.98 -3.17
C LEU A 285 5.55 -11.76 -2.88
N ARG A 286 4.54 -11.57 -3.72
CA ARG A 286 3.26 -12.28 -3.60
C ARG A 286 3.46 -13.79 -3.77
N GLY A 287 2.91 -14.57 -2.85
CA GLY A 287 3.11 -16.02 -2.73
C GLY A 287 3.75 -16.41 -1.41
N TYR A 288 4.49 -15.48 -0.79
CA TYR A 288 5.02 -15.62 0.55
C TYR A 288 4.10 -14.97 1.59
N TYR A 289 3.99 -15.54 2.79
CA TYR A 289 3.30 -14.92 3.91
C TYR A 289 4.00 -13.63 4.35
N MET A 290 3.24 -12.68 4.86
CA MET A 290 3.76 -11.40 5.32
C MET A 290 4.77 -11.60 6.46
N GLY A 291 6.01 -11.11 6.25
CA GLY A 291 7.08 -11.25 7.23
C GLY A 291 7.54 -12.68 7.49
N GLN A 292 7.18 -13.63 6.61
CA GLN A 292 7.73 -15.00 6.67
C GLN A 292 9.24 -14.97 6.60
N PHE A 293 9.79 -14.16 5.72
CA PHE A 293 11.22 -13.96 5.59
C PHE A 293 11.61 -12.62 6.23
N ARG A 294 12.54 -12.67 7.17
CA ARG A 294 12.97 -11.55 8.01
C ARG A 294 14.47 -11.57 8.19
N ASP A 295 15.14 -10.47 7.83
CA ASP A 295 16.57 -10.28 8.05
C ASP A 295 16.92 -8.77 8.08
N LYS A 296 18.21 -8.42 8.20
CA LYS A 296 18.64 -7.01 8.15
C LYS A 296 18.65 -6.42 6.74
N SER A 297 18.72 -7.23 5.69
CA SER A 297 18.75 -6.79 4.29
C SER A 297 17.78 -7.58 3.43
N SER A 298 17.08 -6.88 2.53
CA SER A 298 16.22 -7.46 1.50
C SER A 298 16.28 -6.63 0.23
N HIS A 299 16.48 -7.31 -0.90
CA HIS A 299 16.44 -6.74 -2.24
C HIS A 299 15.37 -7.46 -3.06
N VAL A 300 14.47 -6.73 -3.71
CA VAL A 300 13.35 -7.29 -4.47
C VAL A 300 13.36 -6.74 -5.88
N MET A 301 13.27 -7.62 -6.86
CA MET A 301 13.09 -7.27 -8.26
C MET A 301 11.83 -7.95 -8.79
N MET A 302 10.94 -7.20 -9.42
CA MET A 302 9.70 -7.75 -9.99
C MET A 302 9.39 -7.08 -11.32
N ALA A 303 8.81 -7.84 -12.24
CA ALA A 303 8.22 -7.35 -13.47
C ALA A 303 6.78 -7.84 -13.59
N GLU A 304 5.91 -7.00 -14.15
CA GLU A 304 4.48 -7.24 -14.23
C GLU A 304 3.93 -6.73 -15.56
N TYR A 305 3.25 -7.61 -16.31
CA TYR A 305 2.48 -7.23 -17.47
C TYR A 305 1.01 -7.12 -17.11
N ARG A 306 0.42 -5.94 -17.35
CA ARG A 306 -0.98 -5.60 -17.07
C ARG A 306 -1.72 -5.34 -18.37
N GLN A 307 -2.89 -5.92 -18.54
CA GLN A 307 -3.74 -5.65 -19.69
C GLN A 307 -5.20 -5.54 -19.26
N MET A 308 -5.84 -4.41 -19.56
CA MET A 308 -7.29 -4.28 -19.51
C MET A 308 -7.88 -4.60 -20.88
N ILE A 309 -8.96 -5.36 -20.91
CA ILE A 309 -9.67 -5.69 -22.15
C ILE A 309 -10.17 -4.40 -22.79
N ASN A 310 -10.02 -4.32 -24.11
CA ASN A 310 -10.42 -3.16 -24.87
C ASN A 310 -11.28 -3.58 -26.06
N THR A 311 -12.59 -3.34 -25.96
CA THR A 311 -13.58 -3.66 -26.98
C THR A 311 -14.26 -2.38 -27.50
N ASP A 312 -15.02 -2.51 -28.58
CA ASP A 312 -15.77 -1.42 -29.22
C ASP A 312 -16.95 -0.88 -28.39
N LYS A 313 -17.29 -1.52 -27.28
CA LYS A 313 -18.40 -1.15 -26.36
C LYS A 313 -19.79 -1.17 -27.03
N SER A 314 -19.97 -1.86 -28.16
CA SER A 314 -21.22 -1.90 -28.90
C SER A 314 -22.35 -2.62 -28.16
N THR A 315 -22.02 -3.64 -27.35
CA THR A 315 -22.98 -4.40 -26.56
C THR A 315 -22.72 -4.23 -25.06
N TRP A 316 -23.71 -4.59 -24.21
CA TRP A 316 -23.55 -4.53 -22.76
C TRP A 316 -22.43 -5.48 -22.26
N ILE A 317 -22.29 -6.66 -22.89
CA ILE A 317 -21.22 -7.61 -22.58
C ILE A 317 -19.85 -6.98 -22.87
N LYS A 318 -19.68 -6.35 -24.03
CA LYS A 318 -18.43 -5.68 -24.41
C LYS A 318 -18.12 -4.48 -23.49
N LYS A 319 -19.18 -3.73 -23.04
CA LYS A 319 -19.01 -2.69 -22.02
C LYS A 319 -18.50 -3.27 -20.70
N MET A 320 -19.09 -4.38 -20.25
CA MET A 320 -18.66 -5.07 -19.04
C MET A 320 -17.21 -5.58 -19.16
N LEU A 321 -16.86 -6.22 -20.29
CA LEU A 321 -15.51 -6.71 -20.54
C LEU A 321 -14.45 -5.59 -20.51
N ASN A 322 -14.79 -4.37 -20.89
CA ASN A 322 -13.87 -3.23 -20.79
C ASN A 322 -13.47 -2.87 -19.34
N HIS A 323 -14.21 -3.34 -18.33
CA HIS A 323 -13.85 -3.20 -16.93
C HIS A 323 -12.99 -4.37 -16.41
N ILE A 324 -12.76 -5.37 -17.23
CA ILE A 324 -12.00 -6.58 -16.86
C ILE A 324 -10.59 -6.50 -17.45
N GLY A 325 -9.64 -6.99 -16.73
CA GLY A 325 -8.25 -7.15 -17.16
C GLY A 325 -7.56 -8.31 -16.50
N TYR A 326 -6.35 -8.57 -16.90
CA TYR A 326 -5.50 -9.60 -16.32
C TYR A 326 -4.07 -9.08 -16.15
N VAL A 327 -3.35 -9.75 -15.28
CA VAL A 327 -1.97 -9.47 -14.95
C VAL A 327 -1.20 -10.78 -14.85
N ALA A 328 0.05 -10.76 -15.28
CA ALA A 328 1.02 -11.80 -14.99
C ALA A 328 2.30 -11.15 -14.49
N TRP A 329 2.93 -11.76 -13.50
CA TRP A 329 4.18 -11.24 -12.92
C TRP A 329 5.15 -12.35 -12.59
N GLY A 330 6.42 -11.96 -12.50
CA GLY A 330 7.48 -12.75 -11.92
C GLY A 330 8.48 -11.85 -11.22
N GLY A 331 9.14 -12.40 -10.23
CA GLY A 331 10.12 -11.66 -9.45
C GLY A 331 11.00 -12.56 -8.61
N CYS A 332 11.95 -11.91 -7.97
CA CYS A 332 12.87 -12.55 -7.06
C CYS A 332 13.25 -11.61 -5.92
N GLY A 333 13.25 -12.12 -4.69
CA GLY A 333 13.82 -11.48 -3.52
C GLY A 333 15.17 -12.09 -3.18
N PHE A 334 16.04 -11.27 -2.61
CA PHE A 334 17.35 -11.67 -2.06
C PHE A 334 17.45 -11.13 -0.66
N MET A 335 17.82 -11.95 0.31
CA MET A 335 17.89 -11.54 1.70
C MET A 335 19.14 -12.06 2.40
N GLY A 336 19.53 -11.36 3.45
CA GLY A 336 20.66 -11.73 4.27
C GLY A 336 20.97 -10.73 5.38
N PRO A 337 21.98 -11.01 6.22
CA PRO A 337 22.32 -10.19 7.37
C PRO A 337 22.97 -8.84 7.00
N THR A 338 23.47 -8.70 5.77
CA THR A 338 24.02 -7.46 5.22
C THR A 338 23.68 -7.34 3.74
N PRO A 339 23.75 -6.14 3.13
CA PRO A 339 23.41 -5.94 1.71
C PRO A 339 24.21 -6.82 0.74
N GLY A 340 25.47 -7.11 1.07
CA GLY A 340 26.35 -7.91 0.20
C GLY A 340 26.38 -9.41 0.52
N LYS A 341 25.79 -9.84 1.66
CA LYS A 341 25.76 -11.25 2.05
C LYS A 341 24.38 -11.83 1.83
N ILE A 342 24.17 -12.43 0.68
CA ILE A 342 22.90 -13.08 0.32
C ILE A 342 22.90 -14.51 0.87
N GLU A 343 21.94 -14.81 1.74
CA GLU A 343 21.74 -16.15 2.32
C GLU A 343 20.47 -16.83 1.79
N GLY A 344 19.51 -16.02 1.28
CA GLY A 344 18.27 -16.53 0.75
C GLY A 344 17.87 -15.90 -0.57
N VAL A 345 17.30 -16.73 -1.44
CA VAL A 345 16.72 -16.34 -2.73
C VAL A 345 15.26 -16.74 -2.74
N LEU A 346 14.38 -15.79 -3.04
CA LEU A 346 12.92 -15.89 -2.92
C LEU A 346 12.24 -15.66 -4.28
N PRO A 347 12.32 -16.61 -5.23
CA PRO A 347 11.65 -16.45 -6.50
C PRO A 347 10.14 -16.64 -6.37
N ASN A 348 9.37 -15.81 -7.07
CA ASN A 348 7.93 -15.90 -7.13
C ASN A 348 7.38 -15.60 -8.52
N LEU A 349 6.19 -16.10 -8.78
CA LEU A 349 5.43 -15.79 -9.98
C LEU A 349 3.93 -15.84 -9.67
N GLY A 350 3.13 -15.30 -10.56
CA GLY A 350 1.69 -15.38 -10.39
C GLY A 350 0.91 -14.71 -11.51
N VAL A 351 -0.41 -14.85 -11.39
CA VAL A 351 -1.39 -14.28 -12.29
C VAL A 351 -2.53 -13.63 -11.50
N GLY A 352 -3.21 -12.68 -12.11
CA GLY A 352 -4.33 -12.04 -11.45
C GLY A 352 -5.36 -11.46 -12.39
N LEU A 353 -6.57 -11.26 -11.85
CA LEU A 353 -7.64 -10.55 -12.51
C LEU A 353 -7.73 -9.12 -12.00
N ARG A 354 -8.20 -8.24 -12.86
CA ARG A 354 -8.46 -6.83 -12.57
C ARG A 354 -9.90 -6.50 -12.91
N ILE A 355 -10.57 -5.80 -12.00
CA ILE A 355 -11.92 -5.28 -12.22
C ILE A 355 -11.88 -3.79 -11.95
N GLU A 356 -12.01 -2.98 -13.00
CA GLU A 356 -12.00 -1.52 -12.90
C GLU A 356 -13.34 -1.03 -12.33
N VAL A 357 -13.34 -0.60 -11.07
CA VAL A 357 -14.54 -0.10 -10.36
C VAL A 357 -14.71 1.40 -10.51
N GLN A 358 -13.61 2.13 -10.71
CA GLN A 358 -13.56 3.54 -11.08
C GLN A 358 -12.39 3.75 -12.05
N PRO A 359 -12.37 4.82 -12.84
CA PRO A 359 -11.25 5.10 -13.73
C PRO A 359 -9.91 5.02 -13.00
N ARG A 360 -9.04 4.10 -13.42
CA ARG A 360 -7.72 3.86 -12.84
C ARG A 360 -7.73 3.32 -11.40
N MET A 361 -8.84 2.77 -10.95
CA MET A 361 -8.95 2.08 -9.67
C MET A 361 -9.48 0.67 -9.89
N ASN A 362 -8.64 -0.31 -9.64
CA ASN A 362 -8.92 -1.72 -9.85
C ASN A 362 -9.14 -2.44 -8.53
N VAL A 363 -10.13 -3.32 -8.49
CA VAL A 363 -10.15 -4.47 -7.59
C VAL A 363 -9.21 -5.51 -8.18
N ARG A 364 -8.40 -6.10 -7.35
CA ARG A 364 -7.33 -7.03 -7.69
C ARG A 364 -7.56 -8.39 -7.04
N LEU A 365 -7.57 -9.43 -7.85
CA LEU A 365 -7.61 -10.84 -7.42
C LEU A 365 -6.33 -11.49 -7.92
N ASP A 366 -5.41 -11.80 -7.05
CA ASP A 366 -4.09 -12.33 -7.38
C ASP A 366 -3.90 -13.73 -6.82
N LEU A 367 -3.33 -14.63 -7.61
CA LEU A 367 -2.84 -15.93 -7.19
C LEU A 367 -1.32 -15.94 -7.37
N GLY A 368 -0.59 -15.86 -6.26
CA GLY A 368 0.87 -15.89 -6.20
C GLY A 368 1.40 -17.25 -5.77
N ARG A 369 2.48 -17.69 -6.40
CA ARG A 369 3.20 -18.92 -6.06
C ARG A 369 4.57 -18.57 -5.48
N ASP A 370 4.80 -19.08 -4.28
CA ASP A 370 6.12 -19.19 -3.64
C ASP A 370 6.87 -20.40 -4.25
N MET A 371 8.07 -20.14 -4.77
CA MET A 371 8.89 -21.19 -5.40
C MET A 371 9.82 -21.89 -4.39
N VAL A 372 9.98 -21.37 -3.17
CA VAL A 372 10.77 -21.98 -2.08
C VAL A 372 9.98 -23.08 -1.40
N ASN A 373 8.80 -22.74 -0.83
CA ASN A 373 7.94 -23.68 -0.11
C ASN A 373 6.84 -24.27 -1.00
N LYS A 374 6.78 -23.86 -2.28
CA LYS A 374 5.82 -24.34 -3.31
C LYS A 374 4.35 -24.10 -2.93
N GLN A 375 4.07 -23.11 -2.09
CA GLN A 375 2.72 -22.74 -1.67
C GLN A 375 2.08 -21.76 -2.66
N ASN A 376 0.75 -21.75 -2.69
CA ASN A 376 -0.03 -20.79 -3.48
C ASN A 376 -0.86 -19.94 -2.51
N LEU A 377 -0.76 -18.62 -2.66
CA LEU A 377 -1.51 -17.69 -1.84
C LEU A 377 -2.43 -16.83 -2.71
N PHE A 378 -3.65 -16.66 -2.24
CA PHE A 378 -4.66 -15.85 -2.89
C PHE A 378 -4.81 -14.51 -2.17
N TYR A 379 -4.92 -13.43 -2.94
CA TYR A 379 -5.08 -12.07 -2.43
C TYR A 379 -6.26 -11.39 -3.08
N PHE A 380 -7.05 -10.70 -2.26
CA PHE A 380 -8.12 -9.82 -2.70
C PHE A 380 -7.84 -8.40 -2.16
N ASN A 381 -7.42 -7.50 -3.04
CA ASN A 381 -7.03 -6.14 -2.68
C ASN A 381 -7.57 -5.11 -3.66
N MET A 382 -7.41 -3.84 -3.32
CA MET A 382 -7.63 -2.70 -4.21
C MET A 382 -6.29 -2.08 -4.64
N THR A 383 -6.28 -1.38 -5.77
CA THR A 383 -5.11 -0.78 -6.42
C THR A 383 -4.12 -1.81 -7.00
N GLU A 384 -3.07 -1.33 -7.67
CA GLU A 384 -2.02 -2.21 -8.17
C GLU A 384 -0.97 -2.51 -7.09
N ALA A 385 -0.10 -3.50 -7.33
CA ALA A 385 0.89 -3.93 -6.35
C ALA A 385 1.99 -2.87 -6.15
N PHE A 386 2.39 -2.22 -7.24
CA PHE A 386 3.39 -1.15 -7.23
C PHE A 386 3.14 -0.17 -8.37
#